data_3de2ebd13da342f160f400056606c6af
#
_entry.id   3de2ebd13da342f160f400056606c6af
#
_cell.length_a   1.000
_cell.length_b   1.000
_cell.length_c   1.000
_cell.angle_alpha   90.00
_cell.angle_beta   90.00
_cell.angle_gamma   90.00
#
_symmetry.space_group_name_H-M   'P 1'
#
loop_
_entity.id
_entity.type
_entity.pdbx_description
1 polymer ?
#
loop_
_entity_poly.entity_id
_entity_poly.type
_entity_poly.pdbx_seq_one_letter_code
_entity_poly.pdbx_strand_id
1 'polypeptide(L)'
;MEQQPRKMNAFDWVLIFSTLALAVLFVISGILPNLPLFQATIFGQDIPLFMLSVWAWLFLFWIITNVKRMTGVRFTRSNKIALLVALSVLLLYYAYSLMTRQFIYYWDYVLYYRMQVGISKSFHADGFFNGIIDVIKSVWYNSYSLLNNVFLAAPYTFVPRTPNLFVAISAASILPSLYFLIAMFIKVVERFIQPKHGSLFFIGGMTLAVGFPLIHRALLFGQPDLLGLIFVFLIILLTISYDFSKTDFLRYFLLIVLIIMTCASRRWYMFWLVAYFVCYGVYVILQAILKKRWSDVKRTVLFTLATGLTLAVVFLPMIIVVLRAHYSVSYSAYNVSGFSGELKSQAQYLGIGLLAVILTGTVYGIVKSKTRALTIFALIDVFFTIFIFTRIQNMGYHHTLILVPAYLLLMLICFGGICRLEKRWMLALSSTVVLGFCGVNAAVCATSSAESLPSPFSNVALIPPQRTDIQQIRAVNRWILEHCSKGESAYIIPHGYPYNPDVFRSCDYPDFSVSKHVPYGSAVLGTHYFPDDLLLAKYVLTCEPFCNLSLAEKYNTAFLSEIPQKHFTQVAQFDMGNGYIFYVYERILPMDREEIQFYQDTFAQESKQFPELFSVVWDELIKELK
;
A
#
# COMPACT_ATOMS: atom_id res chain seq x y z
N MET A 1 -15.58 39.85 2.23
CA MET A 1 -14.71 39.88 1.05
C MET A 1 -15.39 39.03 -0.03
N GLU A 2 -16.00 39.66 -1.01
CA GLU A 2 -16.48 38.96 -2.19
C GLU A 2 -15.28 38.34 -2.89
N GLN A 3 -15.33 37.03 -3.08
CA GLN A 3 -14.30 36.38 -3.89
C GLN A 3 -14.52 36.83 -5.36
N GLN A 4 -13.62 37.66 -5.88
CA GLN A 4 -13.58 37.94 -7.31
C GLN A 4 -13.54 36.61 -8.09
N PRO A 5 -14.26 36.52 -9.20
CA PRO A 5 -14.23 35.33 -10.05
C PRO A 5 -12.76 35.01 -10.41
N ARG A 6 -12.38 33.76 -10.20
CA ARG A 6 -11.02 33.28 -10.44
C ARG A 6 -10.63 33.52 -11.91
N LYS A 7 -9.65 34.37 -12.15
CA LYS A 7 -9.01 34.43 -13.47
C LYS A 7 -8.22 33.16 -13.71
N MET A 8 -8.49 32.46 -14.79
CA MET A 8 -7.72 31.28 -15.21
C MET A 8 -6.28 31.70 -15.49
N ASN A 9 -5.35 30.91 -14.99
CA ASN A 9 -3.91 31.09 -15.23
C ASN A 9 -3.41 30.16 -16.36
N ALA A 10 -2.18 30.36 -16.82
CA ALA A 10 -1.59 29.54 -17.88
C ALA A 10 -1.63 28.04 -17.56
N PHE A 11 -1.49 27.64 -16.29
CA PHE A 11 -1.53 26.23 -15.88
C PHE A 11 -2.94 25.63 -15.98
N ASP A 12 -3.99 26.43 -15.70
CA ASP A 12 -5.38 25.97 -15.91
C ASP A 12 -5.63 25.68 -17.40
N TRP A 13 -5.10 26.50 -18.29
CA TRP A 13 -5.20 26.29 -19.75
C TRP A 13 -4.41 25.06 -20.21
N VAL A 14 -3.17 24.87 -19.73
CA VAL A 14 -2.38 23.66 -20.02
C VAL A 14 -3.14 22.40 -19.63
N LEU A 15 -3.76 22.38 -18.44
CA LEU A 15 -4.52 21.23 -17.98
C LEU A 15 -5.75 20.98 -18.85
N ILE A 16 -6.50 22.03 -19.23
CA ILE A 16 -7.68 21.89 -20.09
C ILE A 16 -7.27 21.35 -21.46
N PHE A 17 -6.26 21.94 -22.11
CA PHE A 17 -5.82 21.49 -23.43
C PHE A 17 -5.27 20.06 -23.38
N SER A 18 -4.48 19.69 -22.37
CA SER A 18 -4.00 18.32 -22.23
C SER A 18 -5.12 17.32 -21.96
N THR A 19 -6.15 17.70 -21.20
CA THR A 19 -7.35 16.87 -20.97
C THR A 19 -8.13 16.67 -22.26
N LEU A 20 -8.35 17.72 -23.03
CA LEU A 20 -9.03 17.63 -24.33
C LEU A 20 -8.22 16.76 -25.31
N ALA A 21 -6.90 16.96 -25.36
CA ALA A 21 -6.02 16.13 -26.21
C ALA A 21 -6.11 14.63 -25.83
N LEU A 22 -6.06 14.30 -24.55
CA LEU A 22 -6.23 12.91 -24.09
C LEU A 22 -7.61 12.35 -24.38
N ALA A 23 -8.67 13.16 -24.22
CA ALA A 23 -10.03 12.72 -24.56
C ALA A 23 -10.16 12.43 -26.06
N VAL A 24 -9.61 13.29 -26.92
CA VAL A 24 -9.55 13.07 -28.37
C VAL A 24 -8.76 11.82 -28.71
N LEU A 25 -7.58 11.63 -28.11
CA LEU A 25 -6.76 10.42 -28.29
C LEU A 25 -7.52 9.15 -27.86
N PHE A 26 -8.25 9.21 -26.74
CA PHE A 26 -9.06 8.11 -26.26
C PHE A 26 -10.14 7.71 -27.28
N VAL A 27 -10.89 8.70 -27.81
CA VAL A 27 -11.92 8.44 -28.82
C VAL A 27 -11.31 7.91 -30.12
N ILE A 28 -10.23 8.54 -30.63
CA ILE A 28 -9.57 8.10 -31.86
C ILE A 28 -9.01 6.69 -31.71
N SER A 29 -8.42 6.35 -30.58
CA SER A 29 -7.87 5.00 -30.34
C SER A 29 -8.95 3.93 -30.27
N GLY A 30 -10.17 4.27 -29.83
CA GLY A 30 -11.32 3.38 -29.89
C GLY A 30 -11.84 3.11 -31.31
N ILE A 31 -11.68 4.11 -32.21
CA ILE A 31 -12.16 4.02 -33.61
C ILE A 31 -11.05 3.45 -34.52
N LEU A 32 -9.81 3.85 -34.32
CA LEU A 32 -8.65 3.51 -35.16
C LEU A 32 -7.48 2.96 -34.31
N PRO A 33 -7.60 1.78 -33.70
CA PRO A 33 -6.63 1.26 -32.75
C PRO A 33 -5.24 1.00 -33.36
N ASN A 34 -5.18 0.75 -34.67
CA ASN A 34 -3.96 0.39 -35.40
C ASN A 34 -3.16 1.61 -35.92
N LEU A 35 -3.53 2.83 -35.54
CA LEU A 35 -2.72 3.99 -35.92
C LEU A 35 -1.29 3.87 -35.35
N PRO A 36 -0.24 4.21 -36.16
CA PRO A 36 1.16 4.13 -35.70
C PRO A 36 1.43 4.90 -34.41
N LEU A 37 0.70 5.99 -34.15
CA LEU A 37 0.80 6.78 -32.92
C LEU A 37 0.52 5.94 -31.67
N PHE A 38 -0.42 5.00 -31.72
CA PHE A 38 -0.82 4.15 -30.57
C PHE A 38 0.08 2.94 -30.39
N GLN A 39 0.94 2.64 -31.37
CA GLN A 39 1.94 1.58 -31.31
C GLN A 39 3.36 2.13 -31.10
N ALA A 40 3.52 3.44 -31.13
CA ALA A 40 4.83 4.07 -30.95
C ALA A 40 5.29 3.99 -29.50
N THR A 41 6.57 3.76 -29.31
CA THR A 41 7.21 3.68 -28.01
C THR A 41 8.31 4.70 -27.82
N ILE A 42 8.50 5.14 -26.59
CA ILE A 42 9.64 5.97 -26.18
C ILE A 42 10.40 5.22 -25.09
N PHE A 43 11.68 4.90 -25.32
CA PHE A 43 12.49 4.08 -24.43
C PHE A 43 11.80 2.76 -23.99
N GLY A 44 11.04 2.15 -24.91
CA GLY A 44 10.31 0.91 -24.65
C GLY A 44 9.02 1.05 -23.84
N GLN A 45 8.55 2.26 -23.60
CA GLN A 45 7.23 2.55 -23.01
C GLN A 45 6.30 3.07 -24.10
N ASP A 46 5.04 2.69 -23.99
CA ASP A 46 3.97 3.16 -24.86
C ASP A 46 3.77 4.68 -24.71
N ILE A 47 3.76 5.44 -25.82
CA ILE A 47 3.63 6.91 -25.79
C ILE A 47 2.30 7.34 -25.18
N PRO A 48 1.14 6.78 -25.55
CA PRO A 48 -0.13 7.12 -24.91
C PRO A 48 -0.14 6.90 -23.40
N LEU A 49 0.44 5.82 -22.90
CA LEU A 49 0.58 5.57 -21.46
C LEU A 49 1.49 6.61 -20.79
N PHE A 50 2.60 6.97 -21.44
CA PHE A 50 3.48 8.03 -20.97
C PHE A 50 2.74 9.37 -20.85
N MET A 51 1.97 9.77 -21.89
CA MET A 51 1.17 10.99 -21.88
C MET A 51 0.10 10.97 -20.78
N LEU A 52 -0.57 9.85 -20.59
CA LEU A 52 -1.55 9.67 -19.51
C LEU A 52 -0.90 9.86 -18.13
N SER A 53 0.28 9.30 -17.93
CA SER A 53 1.05 9.45 -16.69
C SER A 53 1.45 10.90 -16.43
N VAL A 54 1.98 11.59 -17.44
CA VAL A 54 2.32 13.03 -17.33
C VAL A 54 1.08 13.86 -17.00
N TRP A 55 -0.05 13.59 -17.67
CA TRP A 55 -1.30 14.26 -17.37
C TRP A 55 -1.76 14.00 -15.92
N ALA A 56 -1.66 12.78 -15.43
CA ALA A 56 -2.05 12.43 -14.06
C ALA A 56 -1.25 13.26 -13.02
N TRP A 57 0.07 13.42 -13.24
CA TRP A 57 0.90 14.28 -12.40
C TRP A 57 0.54 15.78 -12.53
N LEU A 58 0.29 16.28 -13.75
CA LEU A 58 -0.15 17.67 -13.94
C LEU A 58 -1.48 17.93 -13.23
N PHE A 59 -2.42 16.98 -13.30
CA PHE A 59 -3.70 17.06 -12.61
C PHE A 59 -3.52 17.07 -11.09
N LEU A 60 -2.66 16.20 -10.55
CA LEU A 60 -2.34 16.18 -9.12
C LEU A 60 -1.70 17.49 -8.67
N PHE A 61 -0.74 18.03 -9.41
CA PHE A 61 -0.14 19.34 -9.11
C PHE A 61 -1.13 20.49 -9.16
N TRP A 62 -2.09 20.44 -10.08
CA TRP A 62 -3.19 21.39 -10.12
C TRP A 62 -4.05 21.31 -8.86
N ILE A 63 -4.40 20.11 -8.41
CA ILE A 63 -5.14 19.91 -7.16
C ILE A 63 -4.33 20.48 -5.99
N ILE A 64 -3.05 20.10 -5.84
CA ILE A 64 -2.17 20.58 -4.77
C ILE A 64 -2.10 22.12 -4.75
N THR A 65 -1.97 22.73 -5.92
CA THR A 65 -1.92 24.20 -6.05
C THR A 65 -3.21 24.87 -5.58
N ASN A 66 -4.36 24.32 -5.94
CA ASN A 66 -5.67 24.84 -5.50
C ASN A 66 -5.86 24.64 -3.99
N VAL A 67 -5.51 23.46 -3.46
CA VAL A 67 -5.58 23.19 -2.01
C VAL A 67 -4.66 24.14 -1.24
N LYS A 68 -3.44 24.41 -1.74
CA LYS A 68 -2.53 25.40 -1.14
C LYS A 68 -3.16 26.80 -1.11
N ARG A 69 -3.82 27.21 -2.19
CA ARG A 69 -4.52 28.52 -2.24
C ARG A 69 -5.69 28.56 -1.24
N MET A 70 -6.51 27.53 -1.21
CA MET A 70 -7.67 27.42 -0.30
C MET A 70 -7.29 27.39 1.16
N THR A 71 -6.17 26.74 1.49
CA THR A 71 -5.64 26.71 2.85
C THR A 71 -4.92 28.00 3.23
N GLY A 72 -4.52 28.82 2.27
CA GLY A 72 -3.75 30.06 2.52
C GLY A 72 -2.39 29.83 3.19
N VAL A 73 -1.80 28.64 2.99
CA VAL A 73 -0.49 28.30 3.56
C VAL A 73 0.62 29.07 2.86
N ARG A 74 1.47 29.72 3.66
CA ARG A 74 2.68 30.41 3.20
C ARG A 74 3.91 29.82 3.88
N PHE A 75 4.96 29.56 3.11
CA PHE A 75 6.23 29.06 3.60
C PHE A 75 7.26 30.19 3.67
N THR A 76 7.93 30.32 4.81
CA THR A 76 9.10 31.17 4.98
C THR A 76 10.31 30.54 4.28
N ARG A 77 11.41 31.30 4.15
CA ARG A 77 12.67 30.76 3.61
C ARG A 77 13.18 29.57 4.43
N SER A 78 13.11 29.65 5.75
CA SER A 78 13.49 28.54 6.64
C SER A 78 12.62 27.29 6.46
N ASN A 79 11.31 27.46 6.26
CA ASN A 79 10.43 26.32 5.97
C ASN A 79 10.81 25.60 4.67
N LYS A 80 11.12 26.37 3.61
CA LYS A 80 11.55 25.80 2.32
C LYS A 80 12.87 25.05 2.45
N ILE A 81 13.84 25.61 3.17
CA ILE A 81 15.12 24.95 3.43
C ILE A 81 14.90 23.65 4.21
N ALA A 82 14.12 23.68 5.29
CA ALA A 82 13.83 22.49 6.08
C ALA A 82 13.16 21.37 5.25
N LEU A 83 12.21 21.73 4.38
CA LEU A 83 11.59 20.78 3.45
C LEU A 83 12.60 20.19 2.47
N LEU A 84 13.45 21.01 1.86
CA LEU A 84 14.49 20.54 0.93
C LEU A 84 15.50 19.62 1.61
N VAL A 85 15.96 19.98 2.82
CA VAL A 85 16.86 19.12 3.62
C VAL A 85 16.20 17.79 3.94
N ALA A 86 14.94 17.80 4.39
CA ALA A 86 14.18 16.59 4.69
C ALA A 86 14.08 15.68 3.47
N LEU A 87 13.72 16.22 2.30
CA LEU A 87 13.64 15.48 1.06
C LEU A 87 15.00 14.93 0.60
N SER A 88 16.07 15.74 0.70
CA SER A 88 17.43 15.30 0.35
C SER A 88 17.88 14.12 1.22
N VAL A 89 17.68 14.21 2.54
CA VAL A 89 18.01 13.12 3.49
C VAL A 89 17.25 11.86 3.13
N LEU A 90 15.96 11.97 2.86
CA LEU A 90 15.14 10.81 2.51
C LEU A 90 15.59 10.18 1.18
N LEU A 91 15.74 10.98 0.12
CA LEU A 91 16.12 10.46 -1.19
C LEU A 91 17.52 9.82 -1.16
N LEU A 92 18.47 10.41 -0.41
CA LEU A 92 19.78 9.81 -0.19
C LEU A 92 19.69 8.49 0.59
N TYR A 93 18.86 8.44 1.63
CA TYR A 93 18.62 7.20 2.37
C TYR A 93 18.02 6.09 1.48
N TYR A 94 17.01 6.44 0.66
CA TYR A 94 16.41 5.49 -0.29
C TYR A 94 17.45 5.01 -1.31
N ALA A 95 18.21 5.92 -1.91
CA ALA A 95 19.25 5.57 -2.87
C ALA A 95 20.28 4.62 -2.24
N TYR A 96 20.81 4.97 -1.06
CA TYR A 96 21.75 4.12 -0.33
C TYR A 96 21.15 2.73 -0.04
N SER A 97 19.95 2.71 0.55
CA SER A 97 19.26 1.47 0.91
C SER A 97 19.05 0.55 -0.30
N LEU A 98 18.68 1.11 -1.48
CA LEU A 98 18.42 0.35 -2.69
C LEU A 98 19.69 -0.12 -3.41
N MET A 99 20.78 0.65 -3.31
CA MET A 99 22.06 0.28 -3.90
C MET A 99 22.78 -0.83 -3.11
N THR A 100 22.56 -0.89 -1.81
CA THR A 100 23.26 -1.84 -0.91
C THR A 100 22.49 -3.12 -0.65
N ARG A 101 21.19 -3.19 -1.01
CA ARG A 101 20.37 -4.35 -0.68
C ARG A 101 20.51 -5.47 -1.69
N GLN A 102 20.51 -6.69 -1.16
CA GLN A 102 20.33 -7.93 -1.91
C GLN A 102 19.02 -8.57 -1.45
N PHE A 103 17.95 -8.35 -2.18
CA PHE A 103 16.59 -8.80 -1.84
C PHE A 103 15.84 -9.24 -3.10
N ILE A 104 15.10 -10.34 -2.99
CA ILE A 104 14.14 -10.77 -4.01
C ILE A 104 12.77 -10.34 -3.52
N TYR A 105 12.11 -9.46 -4.28
CA TYR A 105 10.75 -9.05 -3.99
C TYR A 105 9.79 -10.20 -4.31
N TYR A 106 8.89 -10.52 -3.38
CA TYR A 106 7.93 -11.61 -3.50
C TYR A 106 6.56 -11.18 -2.99
N TRP A 107 5.50 -11.94 -3.28
CA TRP A 107 4.11 -11.64 -2.93
C TRP A 107 3.73 -10.21 -3.31
N ASP A 108 3.10 -9.49 -2.39
CA ASP A 108 2.68 -8.10 -2.59
C ASP A 108 3.85 -7.15 -2.89
N TYR A 109 5.06 -7.49 -2.45
CA TYR A 109 6.25 -6.66 -2.66
C TYR A 109 6.70 -6.59 -4.12
N VAL A 110 6.42 -7.63 -4.92
CA VAL A 110 6.76 -7.66 -6.35
C VAL A 110 5.58 -7.30 -7.24
N LEU A 111 4.36 -7.36 -6.70
CA LEU A 111 3.13 -7.30 -7.50
C LEU A 111 3.02 -5.99 -8.31
N TYR A 112 3.23 -4.83 -7.68
CA TYR A 112 3.18 -3.56 -8.40
C TYR A 112 4.26 -3.43 -9.48
N TYR A 113 5.42 -4.02 -9.25
CA TYR A 113 6.46 -4.09 -10.27
C TYR A 113 6.03 -4.94 -11.47
N ARG A 114 5.46 -6.14 -11.21
CA ARG A 114 4.88 -6.99 -12.27
C ARG A 114 3.78 -6.25 -13.04
N MET A 115 2.90 -5.56 -12.32
CA MET A 115 1.85 -4.73 -12.92
C MET A 115 2.44 -3.60 -13.76
N GLN A 116 3.56 -2.98 -13.33
CA GLN A 116 4.23 -1.93 -14.10
C GLN A 116 4.82 -2.45 -15.41
N VAL A 117 5.39 -3.64 -15.39
CA VAL A 117 5.87 -4.30 -16.61
C VAL A 117 4.70 -4.72 -17.50
N GLY A 118 3.61 -5.22 -16.89
CA GLY A 118 2.41 -5.68 -17.60
C GLY A 118 1.62 -4.56 -18.27
N ILE A 119 1.42 -3.43 -17.58
CA ILE A 119 0.61 -2.31 -18.11
C ILE A 119 1.17 -1.76 -19.42
N SER A 120 2.50 -1.65 -19.54
CA SER A 120 3.13 -1.19 -20.78
C SER A 120 2.89 -2.16 -21.93
N LYS A 121 2.91 -3.47 -21.65
CA LYS A 121 2.62 -4.50 -22.67
C LYS A 121 1.15 -4.46 -23.09
N SER A 122 0.21 -4.30 -22.15
CA SER A 122 -1.22 -4.21 -22.43
C SER A 122 -1.53 -2.99 -23.29
N PHE A 123 -1.03 -1.80 -22.93
CA PHE A 123 -1.24 -0.60 -23.74
C PHE A 123 -0.67 -0.73 -25.16
N HIS A 124 0.47 -1.40 -25.33
CA HIS A 124 1.07 -1.63 -26.63
C HIS A 124 0.30 -2.66 -27.47
N ALA A 125 -0.12 -3.77 -26.87
CA ALA A 125 -0.78 -4.87 -27.58
C ALA A 125 -2.26 -4.57 -27.88
N ASP A 126 -2.98 -3.97 -26.90
CA ASP A 126 -4.44 -3.83 -26.93
C ASP A 126 -4.87 -2.39 -27.30
N GLY A 127 -3.91 -1.47 -27.40
CA GLY A 127 -4.12 -0.06 -27.72
C GLY A 127 -4.60 0.79 -26.53
N PHE A 128 -4.56 2.10 -26.71
CA PHE A 128 -4.81 3.08 -25.64
C PHE A 128 -6.21 2.97 -25.03
N PHE A 129 -7.25 2.77 -25.87
CA PHE A 129 -8.63 2.61 -25.40
C PHE A 129 -8.78 1.43 -24.44
N ASN A 130 -8.34 0.25 -24.87
CA ASN A 130 -8.43 -0.97 -24.06
C ASN A 130 -7.53 -0.87 -22.82
N GLY A 131 -6.34 -0.28 -22.93
CA GLY A 131 -5.47 -0.02 -21.79
C GLY A 131 -6.16 0.83 -20.70
N ILE A 132 -6.88 1.88 -21.05
CA ILE A 132 -7.68 2.67 -20.10
C ILE A 132 -8.81 1.82 -19.49
N ILE A 133 -9.51 1.04 -20.30
CA ILE A 133 -10.55 0.13 -19.81
C ILE A 133 -9.97 -0.88 -18.82
N ASP A 134 -8.78 -1.39 -19.05
CA ASP A 134 -8.10 -2.32 -18.11
C ASP A 134 -7.71 -1.62 -16.80
N VAL A 135 -7.27 -0.36 -16.86
CA VAL A 135 -7.07 0.43 -15.64
C VAL A 135 -8.37 0.56 -14.85
N ILE A 136 -9.49 0.89 -15.50
CA ILE A 136 -10.80 1.01 -14.87
C ILE A 136 -11.26 -0.35 -14.30
N LYS A 137 -11.16 -1.42 -15.08
CA LYS A 137 -11.50 -2.79 -14.64
C LYS A 137 -10.66 -3.21 -13.44
N SER A 138 -9.36 -2.85 -13.40
CA SER A 138 -8.50 -3.15 -12.25
C SER A 138 -9.00 -2.52 -10.96
N VAL A 139 -9.55 -1.30 -11.03
CA VAL A 139 -10.19 -0.64 -9.87
C VAL A 139 -11.46 -1.39 -9.43
N TRP A 140 -12.25 -1.88 -10.38
CA TRP A 140 -13.53 -2.51 -10.06
C TRP A 140 -13.39 -3.95 -9.57
N TYR A 141 -12.52 -4.74 -10.18
CA TYR A 141 -12.50 -6.20 -10.00
C TYR A 141 -11.27 -6.70 -9.24
N ASN A 142 -10.15 -5.99 -9.27
CA ASN A 142 -8.91 -6.45 -8.65
C ASN A 142 -8.71 -5.84 -7.26
N SER A 143 -8.00 -6.55 -6.39
CA SER A 143 -7.58 -6.02 -5.07
C SER A 143 -6.49 -4.95 -5.20
N TYR A 144 -5.74 -4.97 -6.32
CA TYR A 144 -4.67 -4.04 -6.66
C TYR A 144 -5.02 -3.26 -7.91
N SER A 145 -4.98 -1.94 -7.81
CA SER A 145 -5.33 -1.06 -8.92
C SER A 145 -4.11 -0.69 -9.76
N LEU A 146 -4.29 -0.67 -11.08
CA LEU A 146 -3.30 -0.14 -12.03
C LEU A 146 -3.14 1.39 -11.95
N LEU A 147 -3.95 2.10 -11.18
CA LEU A 147 -3.86 3.56 -11.06
C LEU A 147 -2.48 4.01 -10.56
N ASN A 148 -1.91 3.32 -9.56
CA ASN A 148 -0.57 3.63 -9.07
C ASN A 148 0.49 3.48 -10.18
N ASN A 149 0.32 2.47 -11.03
CA ASN A 149 1.22 2.19 -12.16
C ASN A 149 1.08 3.24 -13.27
N VAL A 150 -0.11 3.78 -13.50
CA VAL A 150 -0.30 4.93 -14.42
C VAL A 150 0.53 6.13 -13.96
N PHE A 151 0.50 6.49 -12.68
CA PHE A 151 1.33 7.59 -12.17
C PHE A 151 2.83 7.33 -12.34
N LEU A 152 3.27 6.08 -12.21
CA LEU A 152 4.69 5.72 -12.27
C LEU A 152 5.19 5.45 -13.70
N ALA A 153 4.31 5.36 -14.70
CA ALA A 153 4.70 4.99 -16.05
C ALA A 153 5.69 5.97 -16.70
N ALA A 154 5.45 7.29 -16.65
CA ALA A 154 6.37 8.26 -17.23
C ALA A 154 7.72 8.31 -16.50
N PRO A 155 7.79 8.43 -15.16
CA PRO A 155 9.07 8.40 -14.45
C PRO A 155 9.84 7.09 -14.69
N TYR A 156 9.15 5.95 -14.76
CA TYR A 156 9.77 4.63 -14.95
C TYR A 156 10.32 4.39 -16.37
N THR A 157 9.89 5.18 -17.35
CA THR A 157 10.36 5.12 -18.74
C THR A 157 11.88 5.31 -18.84
N PHE A 158 12.47 6.11 -17.95
CA PHE A 158 13.87 6.55 -18.06
C PHE A 158 14.87 5.68 -17.28
N VAL A 159 14.44 4.54 -16.73
CA VAL A 159 15.28 3.68 -15.89
C VAL A 159 15.23 2.22 -16.35
N PRO A 160 16.31 1.43 -16.11
CA PRO A 160 16.29 -0.01 -16.33
C PRO A 160 15.16 -0.70 -15.56
N ARG A 161 14.58 -1.75 -16.14
CA ARG A 161 13.44 -2.48 -15.59
C ARG A 161 13.89 -3.45 -14.49
N THR A 162 14.16 -2.91 -13.29
CA THR A 162 14.47 -3.71 -12.10
C THR A 162 13.58 -3.28 -10.93
N PRO A 163 13.27 -4.18 -9.98
CA PRO A 163 12.45 -3.84 -8.82
C PRO A 163 13.07 -2.74 -7.94
N ASN A 164 14.38 -2.75 -7.73
CA ASN A 164 15.05 -1.70 -6.96
C ASN A 164 14.88 -0.32 -7.59
N LEU A 165 15.02 -0.22 -8.93
CA LEU A 165 14.82 1.04 -9.63
C LEU A 165 13.34 1.44 -9.68
N PHE A 166 12.42 0.48 -9.72
CA PHE A 166 10.99 0.76 -9.56
C PHE A 166 10.71 1.43 -8.20
N VAL A 167 11.28 0.91 -7.11
CA VAL A 167 11.16 1.52 -5.78
C VAL A 167 11.81 2.90 -5.72
N ALA A 168 13.00 3.05 -6.32
CA ALA A 168 13.70 4.34 -6.37
C ALA A 168 12.89 5.42 -7.09
N ILE A 169 12.32 5.08 -8.26
CA ILE A 169 11.46 5.98 -9.03
C ILE A 169 10.16 6.28 -8.31
N SER A 170 9.56 5.28 -7.67
CA SER A 170 8.37 5.49 -6.83
C SER A 170 8.66 6.48 -5.71
N ALA A 171 9.81 6.34 -5.03
CA ALA A 171 10.26 7.26 -3.99
C ALA A 171 10.48 8.67 -4.54
N ALA A 172 11.24 8.81 -5.63
CA ALA A 172 11.55 10.10 -6.24
C ALA A 172 10.30 10.83 -6.75
N SER A 173 9.27 10.09 -7.16
CA SER A 173 8.02 10.65 -7.68
C SER A 173 7.02 11.01 -6.57
N ILE A 174 6.85 10.14 -5.57
CA ILE A 174 5.80 10.26 -4.55
C ILE A 174 6.24 11.12 -3.37
N LEU A 175 7.47 10.93 -2.85
CA LEU A 175 7.91 11.61 -1.64
C LEU A 175 7.91 13.14 -1.71
N PRO A 176 8.31 13.79 -2.82
CA PRO A 176 8.26 15.26 -2.91
C PRO A 176 6.85 15.81 -2.71
N SER A 177 5.85 15.20 -3.36
CA SER A 177 4.45 15.61 -3.23
C SER A 177 3.91 15.33 -1.83
N LEU A 178 4.18 14.15 -1.27
CA LEU A 178 3.74 13.77 0.07
C LEU A 178 4.33 14.70 1.13
N TYR A 179 5.64 14.93 1.12
CA TYR A 179 6.29 15.77 2.12
C TYR A 179 5.95 17.25 1.98
N PHE A 180 5.65 17.71 0.76
CA PHE A 180 5.09 19.03 0.57
C PHE A 180 3.70 19.16 1.24
N LEU A 181 2.85 18.16 1.14
CA LEU A 181 1.53 18.13 1.80
C LEU A 181 1.66 18.00 3.32
N ILE A 182 2.58 17.20 3.82
CA ILE A 182 2.91 17.13 5.24
C ILE A 182 3.37 18.51 5.75
N ALA A 183 4.24 19.20 5.01
CA ALA A 183 4.66 20.55 5.35
C ALA A 183 3.47 21.54 5.39
N MET A 184 2.54 21.44 4.43
CA MET A 184 1.30 22.20 4.47
C MET A 184 0.43 21.85 5.68
N PHE A 185 0.32 20.56 6.01
CA PHE A 185 -0.42 20.08 7.17
C PHE A 185 0.17 20.63 8.48
N ILE A 186 1.50 20.60 8.66
CA ILE A 186 2.19 21.21 9.80
C ILE A 186 1.83 22.69 9.92
N LYS A 187 1.83 23.43 8.80
CA LYS A 187 1.47 24.87 8.79
C LYS A 187 -0.01 25.13 9.11
N VAL A 188 -0.91 24.23 8.73
CA VAL A 188 -2.31 24.34 9.12
C VAL A 188 -2.49 24.04 10.60
N VAL A 189 -1.87 22.99 11.12
CA VAL A 189 -1.90 22.61 12.54
C VAL A 189 -1.27 23.68 13.42
N GLU A 190 -0.20 24.37 12.96
CA GLU A 190 0.42 25.51 13.64
C GLU A 190 -0.60 26.61 14.01
N ARG A 191 -1.63 26.84 13.18
CA ARG A 191 -2.66 27.86 13.45
C ARG A 191 -3.56 27.50 14.65
N PHE A 192 -3.78 26.23 14.90
CA PHE A 192 -4.55 25.75 16.05
C PHE A 192 -3.70 25.74 17.33
N ILE A 193 -2.46 25.27 17.22
CA ILE A 193 -1.55 25.17 18.36
C ILE A 193 -1.02 26.53 18.78
N GLN A 194 -0.70 27.43 17.85
CA GLN A 194 -0.09 28.74 18.06
C GLN A 194 1.20 28.65 18.92
N PRO A 195 2.24 27.91 18.46
CA PRO A 195 3.49 27.79 19.19
C PRO A 195 4.21 29.15 19.29
N LYS A 196 4.94 29.41 20.37
CA LYS A 196 5.76 30.61 20.51
C LYS A 196 6.96 30.58 19.53
N HIS A 197 7.47 29.40 19.23
CA HIS A 197 8.65 29.18 18.38
C HIS A 197 8.22 28.47 17.06
N GLY A 198 7.56 29.21 16.15
CA GLY A 198 6.97 28.64 14.94
C GLY A 198 7.97 27.99 13.98
N SER A 199 9.18 28.56 13.83
CA SER A 199 10.24 27.95 13.00
C SER A 199 10.72 26.62 13.58
N LEU A 200 10.93 26.55 14.90
CA LEU A 200 11.30 25.32 15.60
C LEU A 200 10.19 24.28 15.48
N PHE A 201 8.92 24.70 15.64
CA PHE A 201 7.75 23.83 15.47
C PHE A 201 7.70 23.21 14.06
N PHE A 202 7.95 24.01 13.04
CA PHE A 202 7.96 23.51 11.66
C PHE A 202 9.11 22.53 11.42
N ILE A 203 10.34 22.89 11.81
CA ILE A 203 11.52 22.02 11.66
C ILE A 203 11.30 20.70 12.41
N GLY A 204 10.89 20.79 13.69
CA GLY A 204 10.62 19.61 14.49
C GLY A 204 9.49 18.75 13.92
N GLY A 205 8.42 19.35 13.41
CA GLY A 205 7.34 18.63 12.73
C GLY A 205 7.82 17.89 11.48
N MET A 206 8.71 18.49 10.69
CA MET A 206 9.34 17.80 9.55
C MET A 206 10.24 16.65 10.02
N THR A 207 11.03 16.85 11.09
CA THR A 207 11.85 15.78 11.68
C THR A 207 11.01 14.62 12.19
N LEU A 208 9.89 14.89 12.86
CA LEU A 208 8.94 13.86 13.31
C LEU A 208 8.38 13.07 12.12
N ALA A 209 8.01 13.73 11.03
CA ALA A 209 7.49 13.09 9.84
C ALA A 209 8.55 12.23 9.11
N VAL A 210 9.79 12.75 8.98
CA VAL A 210 10.91 12.00 8.38
C VAL A 210 11.28 10.79 9.24
N GLY A 211 11.27 10.95 10.56
CA GLY A 211 11.61 9.90 11.51
C GLY A 211 10.47 8.90 11.78
N PHE A 212 9.32 9.01 11.11
CA PHE A 212 8.18 8.14 11.36
C PHE A 212 8.20 6.90 10.45
N PRO A 213 8.62 5.71 10.95
CA PRO A 213 8.96 4.58 10.08
C PRO A 213 7.77 4.06 9.27
N LEU A 214 6.54 4.16 9.80
CA LEU A 214 5.34 3.67 9.11
C LEU A 214 5.09 4.34 7.75
N ILE A 215 5.58 5.57 7.53
CA ILE A 215 5.48 6.24 6.22
C ILE A 215 6.34 5.53 5.17
N HIS A 216 7.48 4.98 5.57
CA HIS A 216 8.50 4.51 4.62
C HIS A 216 8.41 3.02 4.32
N ARG A 217 7.91 2.21 5.26
CA ARG A 217 7.93 0.75 5.18
C ARG A 217 7.33 0.21 3.89
N ALA A 218 6.11 0.64 3.55
CA ALA A 218 5.41 0.13 2.36
C ALA A 218 6.22 0.39 1.09
N LEU A 219 6.70 1.62 0.90
CA LEU A 219 7.42 2.01 -0.31
C LEU A 219 8.78 1.30 -0.44
N LEU A 220 9.53 1.17 0.66
CA LEU A 220 10.81 0.45 0.66
C LEU A 220 10.66 -1.04 0.34
N PHE A 221 9.48 -1.60 0.58
CA PHE A 221 9.13 -2.98 0.23
C PHE A 221 8.42 -3.13 -1.13
N GLY A 222 8.42 -2.10 -1.96
CA GLY A 222 7.92 -2.17 -3.34
C GLY A 222 6.43 -1.83 -3.50
N GLN A 223 5.79 -1.31 -2.45
CA GLN A 223 4.37 -0.93 -2.46
C GLN A 223 4.20 0.59 -2.56
N PRO A 224 3.84 1.15 -3.74
CA PRO A 224 3.64 2.59 -3.93
C PRO A 224 2.32 3.10 -3.34
N ASP A 225 1.79 2.44 -2.32
CA ASP A 225 0.51 2.76 -1.65
C ASP A 225 0.51 4.17 -1.01
N LEU A 226 1.68 4.79 -0.84
CA LEU A 226 1.83 6.19 -0.43
C LEU A 226 1.14 7.19 -1.36
N LEU A 227 0.85 6.82 -2.60
CA LEU A 227 0.06 7.67 -3.49
C LEU A 227 -1.34 7.94 -2.91
N GLY A 228 -1.97 6.91 -2.33
CA GLY A 228 -3.24 7.07 -1.61
C GLY A 228 -3.14 8.00 -0.41
N LEU A 229 -2.00 7.98 0.30
CA LEU A 229 -1.75 8.89 1.43
C LEU A 229 -1.66 10.37 0.99
N ILE A 230 -1.19 10.65 -0.22
CA ILE A 230 -1.25 11.99 -0.83
C ILE A 230 -2.70 12.48 -0.89
N PHE A 231 -3.62 11.64 -1.39
CA PHE A 231 -5.04 11.99 -1.48
C PHE A 231 -5.67 12.17 -0.09
N VAL A 232 -5.31 11.33 0.88
CA VAL A 232 -5.72 11.45 2.28
C VAL A 232 -5.32 12.82 2.86
N PHE A 233 -4.05 13.24 2.71
CA PHE A 233 -3.63 14.56 3.20
C PHE A 233 -4.34 15.71 2.48
N LEU A 234 -4.62 15.58 1.18
CA LEU A 234 -5.38 16.59 0.43
C LEU A 234 -6.82 16.71 0.95
N ILE A 235 -7.49 15.59 1.24
CA ILE A 235 -8.83 15.57 1.85
C ILE A 235 -8.80 16.26 3.21
N ILE A 236 -7.85 15.90 4.08
CA ILE A 236 -7.72 16.52 5.41
C ILE A 236 -7.47 18.03 5.29
N LEU A 237 -6.58 18.46 4.41
CA LEU A 237 -6.30 19.88 4.21
C LEU A 237 -7.51 20.67 3.71
N LEU A 238 -8.33 20.07 2.84
CA LEU A 238 -9.57 20.68 2.34
C LEU A 238 -10.65 20.78 3.43
N THR A 239 -10.76 19.77 4.30
CA THR A 239 -11.82 19.71 5.31
C THR A 239 -11.47 20.49 6.58
N ILE A 240 -10.24 20.36 7.09
CA ILE A 240 -9.81 21.02 8.33
C ILE A 240 -9.82 22.56 8.23
N SER A 241 -9.63 23.09 7.03
CA SER A 241 -9.60 24.54 6.75
C SER A 241 -10.93 25.09 6.25
N TYR A 242 -12.00 24.28 6.21
CA TYR A 242 -13.27 24.67 5.60
C TYR A 242 -14.32 25.10 6.64
N ASP A 243 -15.01 26.18 6.32
CA ASP A 243 -16.23 26.61 7.01
C ASP A 243 -17.45 26.33 6.09
N PHE A 244 -18.26 25.35 6.44
CA PHE A 244 -19.46 24.96 5.70
C PHE A 244 -20.54 26.06 5.64
N SER A 245 -20.34 27.21 6.30
CA SER A 245 -21.22 28.37 6.14
C SER A 245 -21.25 28.93 4.72
N LYS A 246 -20.22 28.60 3.89
CA LYS A 246 -20.06 29.07 2.52
C LYS A 246 -20.12 27.92 1.54
N THR A 247 -20.78 28.14 0.40
CA THR A 247 -20.74 27.19 -0.71
C THR A 247 -19.46 27.43 -1.52
N ASP A 248 -18.64 26.39 -1.69
CA ASP A 248 -17.42 26.41 -2.49
C ASP A 248 -17.44 25.20 -3.44
N PHE A 249 -18.00 25.42 -4.64
CA PHE A 249 -18.16 24.37 -5.64
C PHE A 249 -16.84 23.72 -6.05
N LEU A 250 -15.76 24.51 -6.17
CA LEU A 250 -14.46 23.93 -6.51
C LEU A 250 -13.96 22.99 -5.40
N ARG A 251 -14.17 23.36 -4.14
CA ARG A 251 -13.80 22.50 -3.00
C ARG A 251 -14.61 21.20 -2.97
N TYR A 252 -15.92 21.29 -3.21
CA TYR A 252 -16.78 20.10 -3.31
C TYR A 252 -16.35 19.18 -4.45
N PHE A 253 -16.09 19.75 -5.63
CA PHE A 253 -15.58 19.00 -6.77
C PHE A 253 -14.25 18.31 -6.44
N LEU A 254 -13.28 19.04 -5.88
CA LEU A 254 -12.00 18.48 -5.49
C LEU A 254 -12.14 17.37 -4.43
N LEU A 255 -13.02 17.54 -3.45
CA LEU A 255 -13.28 16.49 -2.45
C LEU A 255 -13.85 15.22 -3.10
N ILE A 256 -14.82 15.33 -3.98
CA ILE A 256 -15.41 14.17 -4.69
C ILE A 256 -14.33 13.46 -5.52
N VAL A 257 -13.55 14.21 -6.30
CA VAL A 257 -12.45 13.66 -7.10
C VAL A 257 -11.43 12.94 -6.21
N LEU A 258 -11.00 13.55 -5.11
CA LEU A 258 -10.03 12.97 -4.19
C LEU A 258 -10.57 11.73 -3.48
N ILE A 259 -11.84 11.68 -3.12
CA ILE A 259 -12.48 10.50 -2.56
C ILE A 259 -12.45 9.36 -3.59
N ILE A 260 -12.81 9.63 -4.85
CA ILE A 260 -12.74 8.66 -5.95
C ILE A 260 -11.30 8.16 -6.13
N MET A 261 -10.31 9.07 -6.21
CA MET A 261 -8.90 8.70 -6.37
C MET A 261 -8.37 7.88 -5.19
N THR A 262 -8.80 8.20 -3.97
CA THR A 262 -8.43 7.45 -2.77
C THR A 262 -8.99 6.02 -2.81
N CYS A 263 -10.27 5.85 -3.15
CA CYS A 263 -10.88 4.53 -3.34
C CYS A 263 -10.19 3.75 -4.47
N ALA A 264 -9.90 4.44 -5.58
CA ALA A 264 -9.30 3.84 -6.77
C ALA A 264 -7.83 3.46 -6.56
N SER A 265 -7.09 4.11 -5.65
CA SER A 265 -5.69 3.77 -5.37
C SER A 265 -5.55 2.41 -4.68
N ARG A 266 -6.36 2.14 -3.67
CA ARG A 266 -6.42 0.87 -2.94
C ARG A 266 -7.74 0.75 -2.18
N ARG A 267 -8.39 -0.42 -2.22
CA ARG A 267 -9.68 -0.65 -1.57
C ARG A 267 -9.67 -0.40 -0.06
N TRP A 268 -8.58 -0.73 0.62
CA TRP A 268 -8.51 -0.59 2.07
C TRP A 268 -8.49 0.88 2.55
N TYR A 269 -8.19 1.88 1.69
CA TYR A 269 -8.39 3.29 2.04
C TYR A 269 -9.86 3.65 2.29
N MET A 270 -10.82 2.85 1.78
CA MET A 270 -12.24 3.07 2.03
C MET A 270 -12.61 2.98 3.51
N PHE A 271 -11.92 2.13 4.30
CA PHE A 271 -12.15 2.05 5.74
C PHE A 271 -11.90 3.37 6.43
N TRP A 272 -10.78 4.02 6.09
CA TRP A 272 -10.48 5.36 6.58
C TRP A 272 -11.48 6.40 6.07
N LEU A 273 -11.83 6.39 4.79
CA LEU A 273 -12.81 7.33 4.24
C LEU A 273 -14.15 7.26 4.99
N VAL A 274 -14.66 6.06 5.23
CA VAL A 274 -15.91 5.87 5.98
C VAL A 274 -15.75 6.41 7.40
N ALA A 275 -14.70 6.01 8.12
CA ALA A 275 -14.44 6.49 9.48
C ALA A 275 -14.32 8.01 9.53
N TYR A 276 -13.49 8.57 8.67
CA TYR A 276 -13.20 10.00 8.61
C TYR A 276 -14.45 10.82 8.31
N PHE A 277 -15.21 10.47 7.28
CA PHE A 277 -16.39 11.27 6.89
C PHE A 277 -17.57 11.10 7.83
N VAL A 278 -17.73 9.94 8.49
CA VAL A 278 -18.71 9.79 9.58
C VAL A 278 -18.33 10.71 10.75
N CYS A 279 -17.08 10.67 11.21
CA CYS A 279 -16.57 11.53 12.27
C CYS A 279 -16.69 13.02 11.90
N TYR A 280 -16.33 13.34 10.65
CA TYR A 280 -16.38 14.71 10.14
C TYR A 280 -17.82 15.22 10.01
N GLY A 281 -18.73 14.41 9.51
CA GLY A 281 -20.17 14.74 9.44
C GLY A 281 -20.76 15.01 10.83
N VAL A 282 -20.47 14.13 11.80
CA VAL A 282 -20.89 14.33 13.20
C VAL A 282 -20.32 15.63 13.76
N TYR A 283 -19.02 15.90 13.54
CA TYR A 283 -18.40 17.15 13.97
C TYR A 283 -19.09 18.39 13.38
N VAL A 284 -19.35 18.41 12.06
CA VAL A 284 -20.02 19.54 11.38
C VAL A 284 -21.44 19.72 11.90
N ILE A 285 -22.20 18.64 12.06
CA ILE A 285 -23.57 18.68 12.58
C ILE A 285 -23.59 19.24 14.00
N LEU A 286 -22.72 18.75 14.89
CA LEU A 286 -22.61 19.26 16.25
C LEU A 286 -22.26 20.76 16.29
N GLN A 287 -21.31 21.20 15.45
CA GLN A 287 -20.95 22.62 15.32
C GLN A 287 -22.13 23.47 14.81
N ALA A 288 -22.88 22.94 13.85
CA ALA A 288 -24.05 23.62 13.29
C ALA A 288 -25.18 23.75 14.35
N ILE A 289 -25.43 22.72 15.11
CA ILE A 289 -26.41 22.74 16.23
C ILE A 289 -25.99 23.78 17.29
N LEU A 290 -24.73 23.69 17.77
CA LEU A 290 -24.20 24.59 18.80
C LEU A 290 -24.22 26.06 18.38
N LYS A 291 -24.02 26.32 17.08
CA LYS A 291 -24.04 27.66 16.50
C LYS A 291 -25.40 28.06 15.91
N LYS A 292 -26.42 27.22 16.02
CA LYS A 292 -27.77 27.39 15.45
C LYS A 292 -27.75 27.65 13.91
N ARG A 293 -26.82 27.00 13.20
CA ARG A 293 -26.63 27.18 11.74
C ARG A 293 -27.17 25.98 10.96
N TRP A 294 -28.47 25.82 10.88
CA TRP A 294 -29.11 24.69 10.18
C TRP A 294 -28.81 24.60 8.68
N SER A 295 -28.47 25.73 8.06
CA SER A 295 -27.99 25.74 6.67
C SER A 295 -26.74 24.88 6.45
N ASP A 296 -25.89 24.76 7.47
CA ASP A 296 -24.66 23.97 7.39
C ASP A 296 -24.99 22.46 7.40
N VAL A 297 -25.99 22.07 8.21
CA VAL A 297 -26.51 20.69 8.22
C VAL A 297 -27.05 20.32 6.83
N LYS A 298 -27.91 21.18 6.26
CA LYS A 298 -28.46 20.95 4.92
C LYS A 298 -27.38 20.79 3.86
N ARG A 299 -26.36 21.65 3.86
CA ARG A 299 -25.23 21.56 2.90
C ARG A 299 -24.42 20.30 3.08
N THR A 300 -24.14 19.92 4.34
CA THR A 300 -23.41 18.67 4.64
C THR A 300 -24.19 17.46 4.15
N VAL A 301 -25.49 17.40 4.41
CA VAL A 301 -26.35 16.31 3.93
C VAL A 301 -26.36 16.24 2.41
N LEU A 302 -26.55 17.38 1.73
CA LEU A 302 -26.55 17.43 0.26
C LEU A 302 -25.20 17.00 -0.32
N PHE A 303 -24.08 17.44 0.28
CA PHE A 303 -22.75 17.01 -0.13
C PHE A 303 -22.57 15.50 0.05
N THR A 304 -22.99 14.96 1.20
CA THR A 304 -22.91 13.52 1.49
C THR A 304 -23.72 12.69 0.51
N LEU A 305 -24.95 13.13 0.21
CA LEU A 305 -25.82 12.45 -0.77
C LEU A 305 -25.24 12.52 -2.18
N ALA A 306 -24.75 13.68 -2.61
CA ALA A 306 -24.12 13.83 -3.92
C ALA A 306 -22.86 12.96 -4.05
N THR A 307 -22.02 12.95 -3.01
CA THR A 307 -20.81 12.13 -2.97
C THR A 307 -21.17 10.63 -2.96
N GLY A 308 -22.12 10.22 -2.11
CA GLY A 308 -22.59 8.84 -2.02
C GLY A 308 -23.15 8.33 -3.35
N LEU A 309 -23.99 9.14 -4.01
CA LEU A 309 -24.52 8.80 -5.34
C LEU A 309 -23.41 8.69 -6.40
N THR A 310 -22.47 9.63 -6.40
CA THR A 310 -21.34 9.56 -7.33
C THR A 310 -20.50 8.31 -7.12
N LEU A 311 -20.18 7.96 -5.87
CA LEU A 311 -19.45 6.75 -5.54
C LEU A 311 -20.24 5.48 -5.90
N ALA A 312 -21.54 5.46 -5.64
CA ALA A 312 -22.40 4.35 -6.02
C ALA A 312 -22.39 4.10 -7.53
N VAL A 313 -22.44 5.17 -8.34
CA VAL A 313 -22.38 5.05 -9.81
C VAL A 313 -20.99 4.63 -10.27
N VAL A 314 -19.94 5.30 -9.81
CA VAL A 314 -18.55 5.05 -10.27
C VAL A 314 -18.06 3.67 -9.85
N PHE A 315 -18.40 3.21 -8.64
CA PHE A 315 -17.90 1.95 -8.07
C PHE A 315 -18.95 0.85 -7.99
N LEU A 316 -20.08 0.97 -8.70
CA LEU A 316 -21.14 -0.04 -8.68
C LEU A 316 -20.63 -1.47 -8.95
N PRO A 317 -19.78 -1.72 -9.98
CA PRO A 317 -19.24 -3.06 -10.19
C PRO A 317 -18.42 -3.56 -9.01
N MET A 318 -17.57 -2.70 -8.43
CA MET A 318 -16.77 -3.05 -7.25
C MET A 318 -17.66 -3.34 -6.03
N ILE A 319 -18.70 -2.54 -5.82
CA ILE A 319 -19.65 -2.75 -4.71
C ILE A 319 -20.32 -4.12 -4.84
N ILE A 320 -20.75 -4.50 -6.05
CA ILE A 320 -21.34 -5.81 -6.32
C ILE A 320 -20.33 -6.94 -6.02
N VAL A 321 -19.09 -6.79 -6.46
CA VAL A 321 -18.02 -7.76 -6.16
C VAL A 321 -17.80 -7.90 -4.66
N VAL A 322 -17.70 -6.79 -3.95
CA VAL A 322 -17.49 -6.76 -2.48
C VAL A 322 -18.67 -7.40 -1.74
N LEU A 323 -19.90 -7.10 -2.14
CA LEU A 323 -21.10 -7.67 -1.50
C LEU A 323 -21.25 -9.17 -1.74
N ARG A 324 -20.72 -9.69 -2.86
CA ARG A 324 -20.74 -11.12 -3.19
C ARG A 324 -19.56 -11.89 -2.62
N ALA A 325 -18.49 -11.20 -2.23
CA ALA A 325 -17.31 -11.83 -1.70
C ALA A 325 -17.52 -12.28 -0.26
N HIS A 326 -17.18 -13.54 0.03
CA HIS A 326 -17.17 -14.07 1.39
C HIS A 326 -15.86 -13.70 2.10
N TYR A 327 -15.71 -12.42 2.44
CA TYR A 327 -14.48 -11.89 3.05
C TYR A 327 -14.12 -12.57 4.36
N SER A 328 -15.10 -12.99 5.17
CA SER A 328 -14.87 -13.74 6.40
C SER A 328 -14.15 -15.07 6.17
N VAL A 329 -14.36 -15.68 5.00
CA VAL A 329 -13.67 -16.91 4.58
C VAL A 329 -12.30 -16.57 4.00
N SER A 330 -12.27 -15.68 2.99
CA SER A 330 -11.05 -15.36 2.25
C SER A 330 -9.96 -14.71 3.10
N TYR A 331 -10.33 -14.01 4.18
CA TYR A 331 -9.40 -13.33 5.09
C TYR A 331 -9.37 -13.94 6.50
N SER A 332 -9.94 -15.12 6.70
CA SER A 332 -9.99 -15.80 8.00
C SER A 332 -8.60 -15.95 8.64
N ALA A 333 -7.60 -16.30 7.83
CA ALA A 333 -6.22 -16.47 8.29
C ALA A 333 -5.55 -15.15 8.74
N TYR A 334 -6.06 -14.00 8.32
CA TYR A 334 -5.55 -12.68 8.71
C TYR A 334 -6.37 -12.00 9.80
N ASN A 335 -7.47 -12.59 10.25
CA ASN A 335 -8.31 -12.06 11.34
C ASN A 335 -8.09 -12.85 12.64
N VAL A 336 -6.84 -12.91 13.09
CA VAL A 336 -6.42 -13.81 14.19
C VAL A 336 -6.68 -13.19 15.55
N SER A 337 -6.59 -11.86 15.70
CA SER A 337 -6.53 -11.21 17.02
C SER A 337 -7.63 -10.17 17.25
N GLY A 338 -8.46 -9.88 16.26
CA GLY A 338 -9.54 -8.93 16.35
C GLY A 338 -9.12 -7.51 16.77
N PHE A 339 -10.06 -6.71 17.29
CA PHE A 339 -9.82 -5.31 17.62
C PHE A 339 -8.77 -5.10 18.72
N SER A 340 -8.81 -5.88 19.80
CA SER A 340 -7.87 -5.75 20.93
C SER A 340 -6.44 -6.16 20.54
N GLY A 341 -6.33 -7.22 19.76
CA GLY A 341 -5.04 -7.64 19.22
C GLY A 341 -4.46 -6.61 18.26
N GLU A 342 -5.30 -5.96 17.46
CA GLU A 342 -4.87 -4.89 16.57
C GLU A 342 -4.33 -3.68 17.34
N LEU A 343 -4.98 -3.26 18.44
CA LEU A 343 -4.45 -2.19 19.29
C LEU A 343 -3.07 -2.54 19.85
N LYS A 344 -2.84 -3.80 20.22
CA LYS A 344 -1.53 -4.29 20.66
C LYS A 344 -0.51 -4.22 19.50
N SER A 345 -0.90 -4.63 18.30
CA SER A 345 -0.04 -4.55 17.12
C SER A 345 0.32 -3.10 16.80
N GLN A 346 -0.64 -2.18 16.86
CA GLN A 346 -0.39 -0.74 16.65
C GLN A 346 0.59 -0.18 17.70
N ALA A 347 0.47 -0.60 18.96
CA ALA A 347 1.42 -0.21 20.00
C ALA A 347 2.84 -0.76 19.73
N GLN A 348 2.96 -1.97 19.17
CA GLN A 348 4.23 -2.54 18.76
C GLN A 348 4.82 -1.81 17.54
N TYR A 349 3.98 -1.48 16.54
CA TYR A 349 4.41 -0.70 15.35
C TYR A 349 4.93 0.68 15.72
N LEU A 350 4.39 1.31 16.74
CA LEU A 350 4.86 2.60 17.26
C LEU A 350 6.07 2.45 18.18
N GLY A 351 6.15 1.38 18.96
CA GLY A 351 7.06 1.26 20.10
C GLY A 351 6.62 2.17 21.25
N ILE A 352 7.10 1.86 22.46
CA ILE A 352 6.71 2.59 23.69
C ILE A 352 7.02 4.08 23.59
N GLY A 353 8.15 4.44 22.97
CA GLY A 353 8.58 5.83 22.91
C GLY A 353 7.71 6.72 22.02
N LEU A 354 7.39 6.30 20.79
CA LEU A 354 6.48 7.06 19.93
C LEU A 354 5.04 7.06 20.51
N LEU A 355 4.63 5.96 21.11
CA LEU A 355 3.35 5.87 21.80
C LEU A 355 3.27 6.88 22.96
N ALA A 356 4.33 7.02 23.75
CA ALA A 356 4.40 8.03 24.81
C ALA A 356 4.28 9.47 24.27
N VAL A 357 4.93 9.77 23.13
CA VAL A 357 4.79 11.08 22.47
C VAL A 357 3.34 11.31 22.03
N ILE A 358 2.69 10.32 21.42
CA ILE A 358 1.30 10.38 20.97
C ILE A 358 0.35 10.57 22.17
N LEU A 359 0.52 9.78 23.23
CA LEU A 359 -0.31 9.89 24.44
C LEU A 359 -0.14 11.24 25.14
N THR A 360 1.10 11.73 25.23
CA THR A 360 1.38 13.09 25.77
C THR A 360 0.69 14.16 24.93
N GLY A 361 0.76 14.05 23.60
CA GLY A 361 0.04 14.94 22.68
C GLY A 361 -1.47 14.85 22.83
N THR A 362 -2.00 13.65 23.05
CA THR A 362 -3.41 13.42 23.33
C THR A 362 -3.86 14.13 24.61
N VAL A 363 -3.19 13.89 25.73
CA VAL A 363 -3.53 14.52 27.03
C VAL A 363 -3.44 16.04 26.92
N TYR A 364 -2.32 16.56 26.39
CA TYR A 364 -2.15 17.99 26.21
C TYR A 364 -3.23 18.58 25.29
N GLY A 365 -3.55 17.91 24.19
CA GLY A 365 -4.52 18.39 23.21
C GLY A 365 -5.95 18.42 23.75
N ILE A 366 -6.33 17.45 24.59
CA ILE A 366 -7.66 17.42 25.26
C ILE A 366 -7.77 18.56 26.28
N VAL A 367 -6.72 18.81 27.06
CA VAL A 367 -6.71 19.87 28.07
C VAL A 367 -6.81 21.27 27.44
N LYS A 368 -6.16 21.49 26.29
CA LYS A 368 -6.15 22.79 25.61
C LYS A 368 -7.39 22.99 24.75
N SER A 369 -8.20 24.00 25.05
CA SER A 369 -9.47 24.26 24.36
C SER A 369 -9.34 24.41 22.84
N LYS A 370 -8.26 25.02 22.34
CA LYS A 370 -8.04 25.25 20.90
C LYS A 370 -7.73 23.99 20.09
N THR A 371 -7.15 22.96 20.73
CA THR A 371 -6.78 21.69 20.09
C THR A 371 -7.72 20.55 20.47
N ARG A 372 -8.56 20.73 21.48
CA ARG A 372 -9.44 19.68 22.03
C ARG A 372 -10.28 18.97 20.97
N ALA A 373 -11.03 19.74 20.18
CA ALA A 373 -11.89 19.17 19.16
C ALA A 373 -11.10 18.37 18.12
N LEU A 374 -9.93 18.88 17.71
CA LEU A 374 -9.06 18.25 16.76
C LEU A 374 -8.45 16.94 17.29
N THR A 375 -8.06 16.94 18.59
CA THR A 375 -7.52 15.77 19.28
C THR A 375 -8.58 14.67 19.42
N ILE A 376 -9.79 15.05 19.87
CA ILE A 376 -10.90 14.10 20.02
C ILE A 376 -11.28 13.51 18.66
N PHE A 377 -11.34 14.36 17.63
CA PHE A 377 -11.59 13.90 16.27
C PHE A 377 -10.54 12.86 15.82
N ALA A 378 -9.24 13.14 15.97
CA ALA A 378 -8.17 12.22 15.60
C ALA A 378 -8.26 10.88 16.35
N LEU A 379 -8.58 10.90 17.64
CA LEU A 379 -8.74 9.67 18.42
C LEU A 379 -9.93 8.83 17.91
N ILE A 380 -11.09 9.47 17.71
CA ILE A 380 -12.28 8.76 17.22
C ILE A 380 -12.00 8.19 15.82
N ASP A 381 -11.35 8.95 14.92
CA ASP A 381 -10.98 8.50 13.59
C ASP A 381 -10.06 7.27 13.64
N VAL A 382 -9.03 7.28 14.48
CA VAL A 382 -8.12 6.13 14.68
C VAL A 382 -8.90 4.90 15.17
N PHE A 383 -9.63 5.02 16.28
CA PHE A 383 -10.34 3.89 16.88
C PHE A 383 -11.44 3.35 15.95
N PHE A 384 -12.15 4.22 15.27
CA PHE A 384 -13.22 3.82 14.37
C PHE A 384 -12.66 3.18 13.09
N THR A 385 -11.57 3.70 12.54
CA THR A 385 -10.86 3.07 11.42
C THR A 385 -10.40 1.67 11.77
N ILE A 386 -9.71 1.49 12.91
CA ILE A 386 -9.28 0.17 13.39
C ILE A 386 -10.49 -0.75 13.62
N PHE A 387 -11.55 -0.24 14.24
CA PHE A 387 -12.77 -1.02 14.50
C PHE A 387 -13.40 -1.56 13.22
N ILE A 388 -13.56 -0.71 12.18
CA ILE A 388 -14.16 -1.15 10.91
C ILE A 388 -13.21 -2.14 10.21
N PHE A 389 -11.92 -1.85 10.17
CA PHE A 389 -10.93 -2.68 9.48
C PHE A 389 -10.87 -4.09 10.06
N THR A 390 -10.87 -4.21 11.39
CA THR A 390 -10.79 -5.50 12.09
C THR A 390 -12.06 -6.35 12.00
N ARG A 391 -13.14 -5.86 11.36
CA ARG A 391 -14.30 -6.68 11.00
C ARG A 391 -13.97 -7.64 9.84
N ILE A 392 -12.93 -7.36 9.08
CA ILE A 392 -12.52 -8.17 7.93
C ILE A 392 -11.17 -8.84 8.21
N GLN A 393 -10.15 -8.09 8.62
CA GLN A 393 -8.79 -8.59 8.86
C GLN A 393 -8.03 -7.69 9.83
N ASN A 394 -6.92 -8.18 10.37
CA ASN A 394 -5.96 -7.34 11.08
C ASN A 394 -5.14 -6.48 10.11
N MET A 395 -4.63 -5.34 10.59
CA MET A 395 -3.86 -4.40 9.78
C MET A 395 -2.39 -4.85 9.70
N GLY A 396 -1.88 -5.04 8.50
CA GLY A 396 -0.44 -5.13 8.27
C GLY A 396 0.22 -3.74 8.30
N TYR A 397 1.55 -3.70 8.28
CA TYR A 397 2.32 -2.44 8.29
C TYR A 397 1.88 -1.43 7.24
N HIS A 398 1.61 -1.87 6.01
CA HIS A 398 1.18 -1.00 4.91
C HIS A 398 -0.25 -0.46 5.09
N HIS A 399 -1.13 -1.19 5.77
CA HIS A 399 -2.48 -0.72 6.07
C HIS A 399 -2.47 0.41 7.11
N THR A 400 -1.48 0.42 8.02
CA THR A 400 -1.34 1.45 9.06
C THR A 400 -1.08 2.85 8.49
N LEU A 401 -0.73 2.96 7.19
CA LEU A 401 -0.61 4.26 6.50
C LEU A 401 -1.84 5.15 6.65
N ILE A 402 -3.05 4.57 6.73
CA ILE A 402 -4.30 5.35 6.91
C ILE A 402 -4.39 6.05 8.26
N LEU A 403 -3.66 5.58 9.28
CA LEU A 403 -3.63 6.16 10.62
C LEU A 403 -2.52 7.23 10.79
N VAL A 404 -1.56 7.28 9.85
CA VAL A 404 -0.40 8.19 9.90
C VAL A 404 -0.79 9.66 10.09
N PRO A 405 -1.79 10.24 9.40
CA PRO A 405 -2.16 11.64 9.60
C PRO A 405 -2.62 11.94 11.02
N ALA A 406 -3.37 11.05 11.63
CA ALA A 406 -3.85 11.21 13.00
C ALA A 406 -2.71 11.06 14.02
N TYR A 407 -1.84 10.06 13.87
CA TYR A 407 -0.66 9.90 14.71
C TYR A 407 0.28 11.12 14.61
N LEU A 408 0.56 11.57 13.38
CA LEU A 408 1.38 12.76 13.16
C LEU A 408 0.75 14.00 13.78
N LEU A 409 -0.56 14.18 13.70
CA LEU A 409 -1.27 15.27 14.36
C LEU A 409 -1.05 15.27 15.87
N LEU A 410 -1.20 14.12 16.53
CA LEU A 410 -1.00 13.99 17.97
C LEU A 410 0.46 14.25 18.38
N MET A 411 1.42 13.78 17.59
CA MET A 411 2.85 14.09 17.78
C MET A 411 3.13 15.61 17.62
N LEU A 412 2.52 16.24 16.62
CA LEU A 412 2.63 17.70 16.42
C LEU A 412 2.01 18.49 17.57
N ILE A 413 0.90 18.02 18.14
CA ILE A 413 0.28 18.64 19.32
C ILE A 413 1.20 18.53 20.53
N CYS A 414 1.84 17.38 20.76
CA CYS A 414 2.87 17.20 21.80
C CYS A 414 4.01 18.21 21.61
N PHE A 415 4.63 18.20 20.43
CA PHE A 415 5.77 19.05 20.13
C PHE A 415 5.40 20.54 20.14
N GLY A 416 4.20 20.88 19.73
CA GLY A 416 3.67 22.24 19.82
C GLY A 416 3.51 22.72 21.25
N GLY A 417 3.16 21.83 22.19
CA GLY A 417 3.19 22.09 23.63
C GLY A 417 4.59 22.44 24.13
N ILE A 418 5.60 21.69 23.69
CA ILE A 418 7.02 21.97 23.99
C ILE A 418 7.42 23.33 23.42
N CYS A 419 7.05 23.66 22.19
CA CYS A 419 7.35 24.93 21.55
C CYS A 419 6.66 26.15 22.20
N ARG A 420 5.87 25.97 23.25
CA ARG A 420 5.26 27.02 24.07
C ARG A 420 6.02 27.29 25.38
N LEU A 421 7.02 26.46 25.73
CA LEU A 421 7.81 26.63 26.94
C LEU A 421 8.57 27.95 26.89
N GLU A 422 8.56 28.65 28.01
CA GLU A 422 9.20 29.97 28.13
C GLU A 422 10.69 29.85 28.49
N LYS A 423 11.00 28.88 29.38
CA LYS A 423 12.39 28.65 29.82
C LYS A 423 13.17 27.97 28.69
N ARG A 424 14.19 28.67 28.16
CA ARG A 424 15.02 28.21 27.03
C ARG A 424 15.65 26.83 27.26
N TRP A 425 16.12 26.57 28.49
CA TRP A 425 16.72 25.26 28.79
C TRP A 425 15.70 24.12 28.77
N MET A 426 14.45 24.35 29.26
CA MET A 426 13.38 23.37 29.20
C MET A 426 12.96 23.11 27.74
N LEU A 427 12.85 24.18 26.95
CA LEU A 427 12.57 24.07 25.52
C LEU A 427 13.65 23.24 24.81
N ALA A 428 14.93 23.57 25.03
CA ALA A 428 16.05 22.85 24.44
C ALA A 428 16.06 21.37 24.87
N LEU A 429 15.99 21.09 26.17
CA LEU A 429 16.01 19.74 26.72
C LEU A 429 14.83 18.91 26.17
N SER A 430 13.59 19.40 26.28
CA SER A 430 12.41 18.65 25.82
C SER A 430 12.41 18.44 24.31
N SER A 431 12.85 19.44 23.53
CA SER A 431 13.00 19.29 22.07
C SER A 431 14.06 18.24 21.72
N THR A 432 15.21 18.28 22.39
CA THR A 432 16.30 17.31 22.18
C THR A 432 15.84 15.89 22.53
N VAL A 433 15.13 15.72 23.65
CA VAL A 433 14.60 14.40 24.07
C VAL A 433 13.64 13.85 23.02
N VAL A 434 12.63 14.62 22.60
CA VAL A 434 11.62 14.14 21.66
C VAL A 434 12.19 13.92 20.27
N LEU A 435 12.89 14.91 19.71
CA LEU A 435 13.45 14.81 18.37
C LEU A 435 14.63 13.83 18.31
N GLY A 436 15.45 13.80 19.35
CA GLY A 436 16.56 12.85 19.48
C GLY A 436 16.05 11.42 19.56
N PHE A 437 15.03 11.16 20.39
CA PHE A 437 14.39 9.84 20.43
C PHE A 437 13.82 9.44 19.05
N CYS A 438 13.08 10.33 18.38
CA CYS A 438 12.53 10.03 17.05
C CYS A 438 13.65 9.77 16.02
N GLY A 439 14.76 10.51 16.09
CA GLY A 439 15.93 10.28 15.25
C GLY A 439 16.59 8.92 15.50
N VAL A 440 16.78 8.54 16.77
CA VAL A 440 17.32 7.22 17.14
C VAL A 440 16.37 6.11 16.72
N ASN A 441 15.06 6.27 16.97
CA ASN A 441 14.04 5.30 16.52
C ASN A 441 14.08 5.10 15.00
N ALA A 442 14.16 6.19 14.23
CA ALA A 442 14.29 6.12 12.77
C ALA A 442 15.58 5.41 12.34
N ALA A 443 16.70 5.72 12.98
CA ALA A 443 18.00 5.09 12.69
C ALA A 443 17.96 3.58 13.00
N VAL A 444 17.38 3.17 14.12
CA VAL A 444 17.20 1.76 14.49
C VAL A 444 16.33 1.05 13.46
N CYS A 445 15.18 1.60 13.07
CA CYS A 445 14.32 1.04 12.03
C CYS A 445 15.01 1.01 10.66
N ALA A 446 15.82 2.03 10.33
CA ALA A 446 16.51 2.15 9.06
C ALA A 446 17.71 1.19 8.90
N THR A 447 18.25 0.69 10.00
CA THR A 447 19.40 -0.24 9.98
C THR A 447 19.00 -1.69 10.29
N SER A 448 17.77 -1.92 10.74
CA SER A 448 17.27 -3.26 11.08
C SER A 448 16.59 -3.93 9.92
N SER A 449 16.92 -5.20 9.73
CA SER A 449 16.24 -6.11 8.80
C SER A 449 15.29 -7.09 9.50
N ALA A 450 15.35 -7.18 10.83
CA ALA A 450 14.53 -8.10 11.62
C ALA A 450 13.31 -7.40 12.23
N GLU A 451 12.19 -8.12 12.32
CA GLU A 451 10.94 -7.61 12.89
C GLU A 451 10.93 -7.57 14.44
N SER A 452 11.96 -8.08 15.07
CA SER A 452 12.10 -8.13 16.54
C SER A 452 13.02 -7.02 17.06
N LEU A 453 12.54 -5.78 17.01
CA LEU A 453 13.26 -4.66 17.63
C LEU A 453 12.92 -4.53 19.13
N PRO A 454 13.82 -3.96 19.95
CA PRO A 454 13.55 -3.72 21.37
C PRO A 454 12.28 -2.87 21.57
N SER A 455 11.49 -3.20 22.57
CA SER A 455 10.18 -2.57 22.83
C SER A 455 10.15 -1.04 22.99
N PRO A 456 11.22 -0.32 23.37
CA PRO A 456 11.22 1.15 23.33
C PRO A 456 11.05 1.72 21.94
N PHE A 457 11.55 1.02 20.92
CA PHE A 457 11.51 1.44 19.53
C PHE A 457 10.37 0.77 18.77
N SER A 458 10.02 1.33 17.63
CA SER A 458 9.12 0.73 16.66
C SER A 458 9.69 -0.62 16.19
N ASN A 459 8.83 -1.63 16.03
CA ASN A 459 9.23 -2.90 15.45
C ASN A 459 9.18 -2.91 13.92
N VAL A 460 9.02 -1.75 13.30
CA VAL A 460 8.95 -1.58 11.84
C VAL A 460 10.35 -1.57 11.25
N ALA A 461 10.81 -2.71 10.75
CA ALA A 461 12.05 -2.77 9.97
C ALA A 461 11.87 -2.12 8.59
N LEU A 462 12.79 -1.26 8.19
CA LEU A 462 12.75 -0.54 6.91
C LEU A 462 13.62 -1.22 5.85
N ILE A 463 14.57 -2.07 6.24
CA ILE A 463 15.40 -2.82 5.32
C ILE A 463 14.82 -4.22 5.17
N PRO A 464 14.53 -4.68 3.94
CA PRO A 464 14.21 -6.07 3.70
C PRO A 464 15.38 -6.98 4.12
N PRO A 465 15.11 -8.22 4.56
CA PRO A 465 16.16 -9.18 4.90
C PRO A 465 17.12 -9.39 3.74
N GLN A 466 18.43 -9.33 4.02
CA GLN A 466 19.45 -9.53 3.00
C GLN A 466 19.54 -11.01 2.61
N ARG A 467 19.70 -11.29 1.31
CA ARG A 467 19.83 -12.63 0.78
C ARG A 467 21.27 -12.89 0.32
N THR A 468 21.81 -14.03 0.74
CA THR A 468 23.13 -14.51 0.33
C THR A 468 23.05 -15.66 -0.68
N ASP A 469 21.85 -16.18 -0.92
CA ASP A 469 21.55 -17.42 -1.64
C ASP A 469 20.91 -17.18 -3.04
N ILE A 470 21.01 -15.98 -3.59
CA ILE A 470 20.41 -15.64 -4.90
C ILE A 470 20.94 -16.53 -6.03
N GLN A 471 22.23 -16.87 -6.00
CA GLN A 471 22.83 -17.72 -7.02
C GLN A 471 22.32 -19.16 -6.93
N GLN A 472 22.09 -19.65 -5.73
CA GLN A 472 21.54 -20.98 -5.48
C GLN A 472 20.07 -21.07 -5.94
N ILE A 473 19.27 -20.02 -5.66
CA ILE A 473 17.89 -19.92 -6.19
C ILE A 473 17.90 -19.95 -7.72
N ARG A 474 18.82 -19.21 -8.34
CA ARG A 474 18.98 -19.25 -9.81
C ARG A 474 19.41 -20.62 -10.33
N ALA A 475 20.21 -21.36 -9.57
CA ALA A 475 20.59 -22.73 -9.93
C ALA A 475 19.36 -23.66 -9.91
N VAL A 476 18.52 -23.57 -8.87
CA VAL A 476 17.24 -24.30 -8.82
C VAL A 476 16.33 -23.89 -9.99
N ASN A 477 16.16 -22.60 -10.26
CA ASN A 477 15.35 -22.11 -11.38
C ASN A 477 15.86 -22.65 -12.73
N ARG A 478 17.16 -22.66 -12.95
CA ARG A 478 17.77 -23.20 -14.16
C ARG A 478 17.46 -24.69 -14.29
N TRP A 479 17.61 -25.44 -13.20
CA TRP A 479 17.28 -26.86 -13.19
C TRP A 479 15.82 -27.10 -13.57
N ILE A 480 14.88 -26.32 -13.01
CA ILE A 480 13.45 -26.41 -13.35
C ILE A 480 13.23 -26.14 -14.86
N LEU A 481 13.85 -25.09 -15.39
CA LEU A 481 13.72 -24.73 -16.82
C LEU A 481 14.32 -25.78 -17.77
N GLU A 482 15.34 -26.52 -17.33
CA GLU A 482 16.00 -27.58 -18.11
C GLU A 482 15.20 -28.89 -18.09
N HIS A 483 14.43 -29.18 -17.02
CA HIS A 483 13.77 -30.46 -16.80
C HIS A 483 12.24 -30.41 -16.99
N CYS A 484 11.60 -29.24 -16.89
CA CYS A 484 10.19 -29.06 -17.15
C CYS A 484 9.94 -28.72 -18.62
N SER A 485 9.25 -29.61 -19.34
CA SER A 485 8.73 -29.34 -20.68
C SER A 485 7.50 -28.41 -20.63
N LYS A 486 7.03 -27.97 -21.81
CA LYS A 486 5.82 -27.13 -21.90
C LYS A 486 4.60 -27.89 -21.33
N GLY A 487 3.95 -27.29 -20.35
CA GLY A 487 2.79 -27.88 -19.66
C GLY A 487 3.15 -28.67 -18.40
N GLU A 488 4.43 -28.96 -18.15
CA GLU A 488 4.86 -29.57 -16.89
C GLU A 488 5.15 -28.50 -15.84
N SER A 489 4.95 -28.85 -14.55
CA SER A 489 5.15 -27.96 -13.42
C SER A 489 6.05 -28.57 -12.36
N ALA A 490 6.68 -27.66 -11.61
CA ALA A 490 7.45 -27.94 -10.41
C ALA A 490 6.77 -27.21 -9.23
N TYR A 491 6.19 -27.97 -8.31
CA TYR A 491 5.52 -27.43 -7.14
C TYR A 491 6.50 -27.21 -6.00
N ILE A 492 6.59 -26.00 -5.50
CA ILE A 492 7.45 -25.62 -4.38
C ILE A 492 6.60 -25.59 -3.11
N ILE A 493 6.80 -26.56 -2.24
CA ILE A 493 6.04 -26.74 -1.00
C ILE A 493 6.32 -25.63 0.04
N PRO A 494 7.59 -25.26 0.35
CA PRO A 494 7.87 -24.22 1.32
C PRO A 494 7.07 -22.94 1.04
N HIS A 495 6.42 -22.39 2.08
CA HIS A 495 5.55 -21.22 1.94
C HIS A 495 5.74 -20.23 3.08
N GLY A 496 6.95 -19.81 3.31
CA GLY A 496 7.33 -18.89 4.38
C GLY A 496 8.49 -17.98 3.98
N TYR A 497 9.14 -17.44 4.96
CA TYR A 497 10.42 -16.79 4.81
C TYR A 497 11.49 -17.76 5.36
N PRO A 498 12.61 -17.98 4.66
CA PRO A 498 13.09 -17.27 3.47
C PRO A 498 12.61 -17.83 2.13
N TYR A 499 11.89 -18.93 2.07
CA TYR A 499 11.51 -19.60 0.83
C TYR A 499 10.00 -19.74 0.67
N ASN A 500 9.53 -19.41 -0.52
CA ASN A 500 8.18 -19.63 -1.02
C ASN A 500 8.21 -19.66 -2.56
N PRO A 501 7.16 -20.16 -3.22
CA PRO A 501 7.13 -20.22 -4.68
C PRO A 501 7.43 -18.89 -5.35
N ASP A 502 7.00 -17.78 -4.79
CA ASP A 502 7.12 -16.45 -5.40
C ASP A 502 8.54 -15.90 -5.36
N VAL A 503 9.38 -16.34 -4.42
CA VAL A 503 10.82 -16.04 -4.38
C VAL A 503 11.51 -16.61 -5.63
N PHE A 504 11.21 -17.86 -5.99
CA PHE A 504 11.75 -18.51 -7.19
C PHE A 504 11.20 -17.85 -8.45
N ARG A 505 9.87 -17.62 -8.52
CA ARG A 505 9.20 -16.96 -9.63
C ARG A 505 9.70 -15.54 -9.90
N SER A 506 10.18 -14.84 -8.88
CA SER A 506 10.60 -13.44 -8.95
C SER A 506 12.12 -13.26 -9.09
N CYS A 507 12.91 -14.32 -8.96
CA CYS A 507 14.37 -14.23 -8.95
C CYS A 507 14.94 -13.68 -10.28
N ASP A 508 14.32 -14.04 -11.42
CA ASP A 508 14.80 -13.74 -12.76
C ASP A 508 13.98 -12.64 -13.45
N TYR A 509 13.67 -11.58 -12.71
CA TYR A 509 13.01 -10.43 -13.30
C TYR A 509 13.92 -9.70 -14.32
N PRO A 510 13.36 -9.04 -15.34
CA PRO A 510 11.95 -8.83 -15.62
C PRO A 510 11.25 -9.99 -16.35
N ASP A 511 11.99 -11.06 -16.69
CA ASP A 511 11.49 -12.10 -17.59
C ASP A 511 10.55 -13.09 -16.90
N PHE A 512 10.71 -13.29 -15.57
CA PHE A 512 9.90 -14.23 -14.78
C PHE A 512 9.77 -15.61 -15.43
N SER A 513 10.87 -16.09 -16.04
CA SER A 513 10.89 -17.25 -16.95
C SER A 513 10.35 -18.52 -16.30
N VAL A 514 10.74 -18.77 -15.03
CA VAL A 514 10.30 -19.95 -14.27
C VAL A 514 8.83 -19.92 -13.87
N SER A 515 8.17 -18.75 -13.94
CA SER A 515 6.74 -18.61 -13.55
C SER A 515 5.78 -19.48 -14.37
N LYS A 516 6.20 -19.95 -15.53
CA LYS A 516 5.39 -20.83 -16.37
C LYS A 516 5.35 -22.27 -15.84
N HIS A 517 6.33 -22.64 -15.04
CA HIS A 517 6.52 -23.98 -14.51
C HIS A 517 6.29 -24.05 -13.00
N VAL A 518 6.39 -22.93 -12.28
CA VAL A 518 6.17 -22.86 -10.84
C VAL A 518 4.80 -22.23 -10.57
N PRO A 519 3.77 -23.00 -10.18
CA PRO A 519 2.48 -22.46 -9.80
C PRO A 519 2.56 -21.65 -8.51
N TYR A 520 1.54 -20.85 -8.22
CA TYR A 520 1.38 -20.31 -6.88
C TYR A 520 0.99 -21.44 -5.93
N GLY A 521 1.74 -21.62 -4.85
CA GLY A 521 1.36 -22.60 -3.84
C GLY A 521 -0.01 -22.30 -3.24
N SER A 522 -0.74 -23.35 -2.84
CA SER A 522 -1.99 -23.21 -2.07
C SER A 522 -1.65 -22.59 -0.73
N ALA A 523 -1.74 -21.27 -0.67
CA ALA A 523 -1.44 -20.49 0.51
C ALA A 523 -2.68 -19.74 0.93
N VAL A 524 -2.78 -19.50 2.12
CA VAL A 524 -3.44 -18.55 3.00
C VAL A 524 -4.59 -17.68 2.43
N LEU A 525 -4.68 -17.45 1.12
CA LEU A 525 -5.70 -16.62 0.48
C LEU A 525 -6.24 -17.29 -0.78
N GLY A 526 -7.49 -17.60 -0.78
CA GLY A 526 -8.16 -18.10 -1.96
C GLY A 526 -9.53 -18.66 -1.63
N THR A 527 -10.22 -19.02 -2.67
CA THR A 527 -11.49 -19.76 -2.61
C THR A 527 -11.24 -21.27 -2.55
N HIS A 528 -9.97 -21.70 -2.63
CA HIS A 528 -9.58 -23.10 -2.71
C HIS A 528 -8.22 -23.32 -2.05
N TYR A 529 -8.15 -24.19 -1.04
CA TYR A 529 -6.94 -24.47 -0.27
C TYR A 529 -6.38 -25.88 -0.54
N PHE A 530 -7.08 -26.72 -1.28
CA PHE A 530 -6.56 -28.02 -1.63
C PHE A 530 -5.41 -27.85 -2.64
N PRO A 531 -4.26 -28.53 -2.46
CA PRO A 531 -3.09 -28.32 -3.31
C PRO A 531 -3.15 -29.16 -4.60
N ASP A 532 -4.13 -28.90 -5.48
CA ASP A 532 -4.30 -29.61 -6.73
C ASP A 532 -3.01 -29.59 -7.58
N ASP A 533 -2.37 -28.43 -7.65
CA ASP A 533 -1.10 -28.26 -8.35
C ASP A 533 0.03 -29.16 -7.81
N LEU A 534 0.00 -29.52 -6.51
CA LEU A 534 0.95 -30.46 -5.92
C LEU A 534 0.76 -31.85 -6.51
N LEU A 535 -0.50 -32.28 -6.64
CA LEU A 535 -0.85 -33.60 -7.13
C LEU A 535 -0.58 -33.77 -8.63
N LEU A 536 -0.67 -32.65 -9.39
CA LEU A 536 -0.45 -32.62 -10.85
C LEU A 536 1.01 -32.35 -11.21
N ALA A 537 1.83 -31.82 -10.31
CA ALA A 537 3.21 -31.46 -10.60
C ALA A 537 4.05 -32.68 -10.99
N LYS A 538 4.90 -32.51 -12.01
CA LYS A 538 5.91 -33.48 -12.36
C LYS A 538 7.01 -33.52 -11.31
N TYR A 539 7.42 -32.36 -10.82
CA TYR A 539 8.42 -32.23 -9.79
C TYR A 539 7.85 -31.54 -8.55
N VAL A 540 8.28 -32.00 -7.39
CA VAL A 540 7.95 -31.38 -6.10
C VAL A 540 9.22 -31.03 -5.37
N LEU A 541 9.31 -29.82 -4.87
CA LEU A 541 10.46 -29.32 -4.13
C LEU A 541 10.08 -29.05 -2.68
N THR A 542 10.90 -29.54 -1.77
CA THR A 542 10.83 -29.26 -0.34
C THR A 542 12.18 -28.82 0.20
N CYS A 543 12.26 -28.32 1.43
CA CYS A 543 13.54 -27.94 2.03
C CYS A 543 13.66 -28.37 3.50
N GLU A 544 14.90 -28.53 3.95
CA GLU A 544 15.28 -28.72 5.33
C GLU A 544 16.30 -27.64 5.74
N PRO A 545 16.13 -27.00 6.93
CA PRO A 545 14.94 -27.04 7.78
C PRO A 545 13.72 -26.51 7.03
N PHE A 546 12.53 -26.94 7.44
CA PHE A 546 11.32 -26.56 6.75
C PHE A 546 10.89 -25.11 7.07
N CYS A 547 10.51 -24.31 6.08
CA CYS A 547 10.02 -22.95 6.29
C CYS A 547 8.54 -22.82 5.90
N ASN A 548 7.71 -22.40 6.88
CA ASN A 548 6.26 -22.36 6.76
C ASN A 548 5.61 -21.07 7.21
N LEU A 549 4.46 -20.78 6.56
CA LEU A 549 3.31 -20.16 7.22
C LEU A 549 2.38 -21.26 7.74
N SER A 550 1.73 -21.02 8.89
CA SER A 550 1.01 -22.02 9.68
C SER A 550 0.00 -22.90 8.91
N LEU A 551 -0.63 -22.41 7.86
CA LEU A 551 -1.57 -23.21 7.04
C LEU A 551 -0.85 -24.13 6.05
N ALA A 552 0.28 -23.72 5.49
CA ALA A 552 1.06 -24.56 4.58
C ALA A 552 1.78 -25.71 5.30
N GLU A 553 2.01 -25.60 6.61
CA GLU A 553 2.68 -26.63 7.43
C GLU A 553 2.01 -27.99 7.33
N LYS A 554 0.68 -28.02 7.30
CA LYS A 554 -0.10 -29.26 7.23
C LYS A 554 0.05 -29.99 5.91
N TYR A 555 0.00 -29.25 4.79
CA TYR A 555 0.24 -29.82 3.46
C TYR A 555 1.62 -30.44 3.36
N ASN A 556 2.58 -29.79 3.97
CA ASN A 556 3.96 -30.20 3.95
C ASN A 556 4.23 -31.41 4.80
N THR A 557 3.66 -31.44 6.00
CA THR A 557 3.78 -32.60 6.90
C THR A 557 3.16 -33.84 6.25
N ALA A 558 1.97 -33.70 5.63
CA ALA A 558 1.32 -34.80 4.94
C ALA A 558 2.16 -35.28 3.74
N PHE A 559 2.71 -34.35 2.93
CA PHE A 559 3.58 -34.73 1.81
C PHE A 559 4.83 -35.47 2.30
N LEU A 560 5.53 -34.95 3.30
CA LEU A 560 6.80 -35.52 3.78
C LEU A 560 6.61 -36.85 4.50
N SER A 561 5.48 -37.07 5.19
CA SER A 561 5.23 -38.28 5.98
C SER A 561 4.63 -39.44 5.19
N GLU A 562 3.77 -39.17 4.20
CA GLU A 562 2.89 -40.18 3.64
C GLU A 562 2.97 -40.35 2.11
N ILE A 563 3.31 -39.31 1.36
CA ILE A 563 3.30 -39.32 -0.12
C ILE A 563 4.62 -39.81 -0.76
N PRO A 564 5.83 -39.47 -0.28
CA PRO A 564 7.03 -39.51 -1.12
C PRO A 564 7.42 -40.90 -1.59
N GLN A 565 7.31 -41.91 -0.71
CA GLN A 565 7.95 -43.20 -0.97
C GLN A 565 7.30 -44.04 -2.07
N LYS A 566 6.02 -43.82 -2.36
CA LYS A 566 5.26 -44.59 -3.37
C LYS A 566 5.19 -43.89 -4.72
N HIS A 567 4.99 -42.59 -4.71
CA HIS A 567 4.67 -41.80 -5.92
C HIS A 567 5.83 -40.94 -6.43
N PHE A 568 6.81 -40.65 -5.58
CA PHE A 568 7.90 -39.74 -5.91
C PHE A 568 9.27 -40.36 -5.58
N THR A 569 10.27 -40.04 -6.41
CA THR A 569 11.67 -40.40 -6.16
C THR A 569 12.53 -39.14 -6.15
N GLN A 570 13.52 -39.08 -5.23
CA GLN A 570 14.45 -37.96 -5.19
C GLN A 570 15.38 -38.00 -6.39
N VAL A 571 15.44 -36.90 -7.16
CA VAL A 571 16.24 -36.79 -8.39
C VAL A 571 17.33 -35.72 -8.31
N ALA A 572 17.20 -34.74 -7.40
CA ALA A 572 18.21 -33.70 -7.23
C ALA A 572 18.21 -33.14 -5.78
N GLN A 573 19.32 -32.46 -5.44
CA GLN A 573 19.52 -31.80 -4.17
C GLN A 573 20.33 -30.51 -4.38
N PHE A 574 19.96 -29.43 -3.65
CA PHE A 574 20.63 -28.12 -3.73
C PHE A 574 20.93 -27.62 -2.32
N ASP A 575 22.21 -27.41 -2.00
CA ASP A 575 22.61 -26.67 -0.81
C ASP A 575 22.48 -25.16 -1.07
N MET A 576 21.66 -24.47 -0.27
CA MET A 576 21.39 -23.04 -0.43
C MET A 576 22.48 -22.16 0.22
N GLY A 577 23.46 -22.74 0.90
CA GLY A 577 24.58 -22.03 1.52
C GLY A 577 24.23 -21.17 2.73
N ASN A 578 22.99 -21.26 3.22
CA ASN A 578 22.47 -20.53 4.37
C ASN A 578 21.84 -21.46 5.44
N GLY A 579 22.24 -22.74 5.41
CA GLY A 579 21.72 -23.76 6.30
C GLY A 579 20.45 -24.48 5.84
N TYR A 580 19.98 -24.16 4.63
CA TYR A 580 18.85 -24.84 3.99
C TYR A 580 19.35 -25.75 2.86
N ILE A 581 18.72 -26.91 2.73
CA ILE A 581 18.93 -27.84 1.62
C ILE A 581 17.58 -28.06 0.94
N PHE A 582 17.52 -27.87 -0.38
CA PHE A 582 16.35 -28.19 -1.20
C PHE A 582 16.51 -29.56 -1.80
N TYR A 583 15.45 -30.37 -1.70
CA TYR A 583 15.32 -31.68 -2.32
C TYR A 583 14.28 -31.62 -3.42
N VAL A 584 14.57 -32.23 -4.57
CA VAL A 584 13.68 -32.31 -5.70
C VAL A 584 13.24 -33.76 -5.89
N TYR A 585 11.96 -33.96 -5.95
CA TYR A 585 11.33 -35.25 -6.15
C TYR A 585 10.60 -35.26 -7.50
N GLU A 586 10.81 -36.31 -8.31
CA GLU A 586 10.10 -36.55 -9.55
C GLU A 586 8.95 -37.54 -9.30
N ARG A 587 7.78 -37.25 -9.83
CA ARG A 587 6.62 -38.13 -9.76
C ARG A 587 6.81 -39.32 -10.70
N ILE A 588 6.83 -40.53 -10.14
CA ILE A 588 6.97 -41.79 -10.87
C ILE A 588 5.65 -42.52 -11.09
N LEU A 589 4.66 -42.29 -10.23
CA LEU A 589 3.33 -42.87 -10.32
C LEU A 589 2.24 -41.85 -10.00
N PRO A 590 1.12 -41.80 -10.72
CA PRO A 590 -0.02 -40.96 -10.35
C PRO A 590 -0.65 -41.49 -9.06
N MET A 591 -1.30 -40.59 -8.30
CA MET A 591 -2.16 -40.98 -7.19
C MET A 591 -3.50 -41.47 -7.69
N ASP A 592 -4.07 -42.46 -6.99
CA ASP A 592 -5.43 -42.93 -7.28
C ASP A 592 -6.48 -42.04 -6.55
N ARG A 593 -7.73 -42.29 -6.87
CA ARG A 593 -8.85 -41.51 -6.33
C ARG A 593 -9.01 -41.66 -4.81
N GLU A 594 -8.73 -42.82 -4.25
CA GLU A 594 -8.88 -43.12 -2.83
C GLU A 594 -7.80 -42.35 -2.03
N GLU A 595 -6.58 -42.33 -2.54
CA GLU A 595 -5.47 -41.59 -1.97
C GLU A 595 -5.74 -40.08 -1.98
N ILE A 596 -6.22 -39.52 -3.08
CA ILE A 596 -6.58 -38.10 -3.17
C ILE A 596 -7.74 -37.77 -2.24
N GLN A 597 -8.76 -38.65 -2.13
CA GLN A 597 -9.86 -38.48 -1.20
C GLN A 597 -9.38 -38.48 0.25
N PHE A 598 -8.47 -39.38 0.60
CA PHE A 598 -7.85 -39.41 1.93
C PHE A 598 -7.17 -38.08 2.28
N TYR A 599 -6.43 -37.50 1.33
CA TYR A 599 -5.81 -36.17 1.53
C TYR A 599 -6.85 -35.08 1.69
N GLN A 600 -7.88 -35.06 0.84
CA GLN A 600 -8.97 -34.10 0.95
C GLN A 600 -9.64 -34.17 2.32
N ASP A 601 -9.96 -35.37 2.80
CA ASP A 601 -10.60 -35.59 4.09
C ASP A 601 -9.70 -35.16 5.26
N THR A 602 -8.40 -35.46 5.16
CA THR A 602 -7.39 -35.05 6.15
C THR A 602 -7.33 -33.52 6.26
N PHE A 603 -7.30 -32.79 5.14
CA PHE A 603 -7.26 -31.34 5.14
C PHE A 603 -8.60 -30.70 5.53
N ALA A 604 -9.73 -31.28 5.13
CA ALA A 604 -11.05 -30.81 5.50
C ALA A 604 -11.31 -30.90 7.01
N GLN A 605 -10.77 -31.93 7.70
CA GLN A 605 -10.86 -32.07 9.16
C GLN A 605 -10.14 -30.95 9.92
N GLU A 606 -9.11 -30.37 9.32
CA GLU A 606 -8.33 -29.29 9.89
C GLU A 606 -9.02 -27.92 9.81
N SER A 607 -9.97 -27.74 8.89
CA SER A 607 -10.77 -26.53 8.76
C SER A 607 -12.26 -26.81 8.93
N LYS A 608 -12.65 -27.09 10.17
CA LYS A 608 -14.07 -27.35 10.52
C LYS A 608 -15.02 -26.20 10.19
N GLN A 609 -14.50 -24.97 10.03
CA GLN A 609 -15.32 -23.79 9.68
C GLN A 609 -15.63 -23.66 8.20
N PHE A 610 -14.76 -24.16 7.32
CA PHE A 610 -14.86 -23.96 5.86
C PHE A 610 -14.41 -25.20 5.08
N PRO A 611 -15.08 -26.36 5.26
CA PRO A 611 -14.69 -27.61 4.60
C PRO A 611 -14.73 -27.51 3.06
N GLU A 612 -15.57 -26.63 2.50
CA GLU A 612 -15.68 -26.37 1.08
C GLU A 612 -14.39 -25.84 0.44
N LEU A 613 -13.50 -25.23 1.20
CA LEU A 613 -12.22 -24.75 0.69
C LEU A 613 -11.23 -25.87 0.36
N PHE A 614 -11.51 -27.07 0.84
CA PHE A 614 -10.71 -28.27 0.60
C PHE A 614 -11.40 -29.26 -0.35
N SER A 615 -12.50 -28.86 -0.97
CA SER A 615 -13.19 -29.70 -1.97
C SER A 615 -12.35 -29.81 -3.24
N VAL A 616 -12.33 -30.99 -3.84
CA VAL A 616 -11.64 -31.28 -5.10
C VAL A 616 -12.66 -31.26 -6.24
N VAL A 617 -12.30 -30.61 -7.36
CA VAL A 617 -13.06 -30.72 -8.61
C VAL A 617 -12.61 -31.99 -9.32
N TRP A 618 -13.19 -33.11 -8.93
CA TRP A 618 -12.81 -34.46 -9.36
C TRP A 618 -12.74 -34.66 -10.88
N ASP A 619 -13.69 -34.11 -11.60
CA ASP A 619 -13.76 -34.31 -13.05
C ASP A 619 -12.62 -33.62 -13.80
N GLU A 620 -12.13 -32.48 -13.29
CA GLU A 620 -10.97 -31.78 -13.83
C GLU A 620 -9.68 -32.51 -13.46
N LEU A 621 -9.51 -32.83 -12.18
CA LEU A 621 -8.31 -33.51 -11.68
C LEU A 621 -8.11 -34.88 -12.33
N ILE A 622 -9.19 -35.70 -12.51
CA ILE A 622 -9.10 -37.00 -13.15
C ILE A 622 -8.76 -36.91 -14.65
N LYS A 623 -9.20 -35.86 -15.35
CA LYS A 623 -8.81 -35.62 -16.74
C LYS A 623 -7.33 -35.31 -16.89
N GLU A 624 -6.75 -34.59 -15.93
CA GLU A 624 -5.36 -34.19 -15.95
C GLU A 624 -4.41 -35.28 -15.45
N LEU A 625 -4.90 -36.23 -14.64
CA LEU A 625 -4.14 -37.39 -14.16
C LEU A 625 -4.05 -38.55 -15.18
N LYS A 626 -4.91 -38.55 -16.20
CA LYS A 626 -4.87 -39.50 -17.31
C LYS A 626 -3.96 -39.05 -18.44
#